data_1ca229668d6bacf9d13d70c958cbbab8
#
_entry.id   1ca229668d6bacf9d13d70c958cbbab8
#
_cell.length_a   1.000
_cell.length_b   1.000
_cell.length_c   1.000
_cell.angle_alpha   90.00
_cell.angle_beta   90.00
_cell.angle_gamma   90.00
#
_symmetry.space_group_name_H-M   'P 1'
#
loop_
_entity.id
_entity.type
_entity.pdbx_description
1 polymer ?
#
loop_
_entity_poly.entity_id
_entity_poly.type
_entity_poly.pdbx_seq_one_letter_code
_entity_poly.pdbx_strand_id
1 'polypeptide(L)'
;MSTLNVDPAEIQKFSELAHRWWDPSSEFRPLHEINPLRLEWINQRAPLAGKKVIDIGCGGGILAESMAKKGADVTGIDLSEKALKVADLHSLESGVQVRYQKIAAEDMAAAEAGQYDVVTCMEMLEHVPDPASVIKACQSLVKPGGYVFFSTLNRNLKSYLFAVIGAEYLLQLLPKGTHDYAKFITPAELSQSIRNAGLEVLGMKGLSYNPLTKIYSLNNDTSVNYMVACKRPV
;
A
#
# COMPACT_ATOMS: atom_id res chain seq x y z
N MET A 1 -5.13 -27.65 -0.35
CA MET A 1 -4.25 -26.59 -0.89
C MET A 1 -5.09 -25.33 -0.95
N SER A 2 -4.82 -24.31 -0.14
CA SER A 2 -5.53 -23.04 -0.29
C SER A 2 -5.12 -22.43 -1.62
N THR A 3 -6.09 -22.03 -2.44
CA THR A 3 -5.83 -21.24 -3.63
C THR A 3 -5.18 -19.93 -3.17
N LEU A 4 -4.02 -19.58 -3.74
CA LEU A 4 -3.38 -18.29 -3.47
C LEU A 4 -4.38 -17.16 -3.73
N ASN A 5 -4.46 -16.20 -2.81
CA ASN A 5 -5.31 -15.01 -2.93
C ASN A 5 -4.67 -14.00 -3.90
N VAL A 6 -4.66 -14.33 -5.18
CA VAL A 6 -3.88 -13.69 -6.24
C VAL A 6 -4.71 -13.56 -7.50
N ASP A 7 -4.63 -12.41 -8.17
CA ASP A 7 -5.01 -12.23 -9.57
C ASP A 7 -3.74 -12.29 -10.45
N PRO A 8 -3.51 -13.37 -11.22
CA PRO A 8 -2.31 -13.50 -12.04
C PRO A 8 -2.14 -12.39 -13.09
N ALA A 9 -3.24 -11.83 -13.58
CA ALA A 9 -3.20 -10.74 -14.57
C ALA A 9 -2.68 -9.44 -13.93
N GLU A 10 -3.05 -9.15 -12.68
CA GLU A 10 -2.51 -8.00 -11.94
C GLU A 10 -1.00 -8.16 -11.70
N ILE A 11 -0.55 -9.33 -11.25
CA ILE A 11 0.89 -9.58 -11.08
C ILE A 11 1.65 -9.42 -12.38
N GLN A 12 1.12 -9.95 -13.49
CA GLN A 12 1.76 -9.82 -14.79
C GLN A 12 1.89 -8.35 -15.20
N LYS A 13 0.82 -7.56 -15.08
CA LYS A 13 0.77 -6.13 -15.39
C LYS A 13 1.86 -5.35 -14.64
N PHE A 14 1.94 -5.48 -13.33
CA PHE A 14 2.97 -4.81 -12.53
C PHE A 14 4.38 -5.33 -12.83
N SER A 15 4.52 -6.61 -13.14
CA SER A 15 5.81 -7.22 -13.54
C SER A 15 6.33 -6.67 -14.86
N GLU A 16 5.48 -6.38 -15.83
CA GLU A 16 5.87 -5.80 -17.13
C GLU A 16 6.38 -4.36 -16.98
N LEU A 17 5.79 -3.60 -16.06
CA LEU A 17 6.15 -2.21 -15.78
C LEU A 17 7.29 -2.06 -14.75
N ALA A 18 7.76 -3.14 -14.13
CA ALA A 18 8.67 -3.11 -12.99
C ALA A 18 9.95 -2.29 -13.25
N HIS A 19 10.52 -2.36 -14.45
CA HIS A 19 11.73 -1.63 -14.84
C HIS A 19 11.60 -0.10 -14.81
N ARG A 20 10.37 0.42 -14.74
CA ARG A 20 10.07 1.87 -14.69
C ARG A 20 9.69 2.35 -13.30
N TRP A 21 9.75 1.48 -12.27
CA TRP A 21 9.21 1.78 -10.94
C TRP A 21 9.84 3.03 -10.31
N TRP A 22 11.14 3.23 -10.51
CA TRP A 22 11.89 4.36 -9.98
C TRP A 22 12.08 5.54 -10.95
N ASP A 23 11.50 5.45 -12.14
CA ASP A 23 11.44 6.57 -13.07
C ASP A 23 10.32 7.56 -12.66
N PRO A 24 10.65 8.76 -12.14
CA PRO A 24 9.65 9.72 -11.67
C PRO A 24 8.81 10.33 -12.79
N SER A 25 9.10 10.02 -14.06
CA SER A 25 8.30 10.42 -15.21
C SER A 25 7.38 9.30 -15.72
N SER A 26 7.46 8.10 -15.11
CA SER A 26 6.69 6.93 -15.48
C SER A 26 5.26 6.93 -14.92
N GLU A 27 4.55 5.84 -15.17
CA GLU A 27 3.22 5.54 -14.62
C GLU A 27 3.24 5.50 -13.08
N PHE A 28 4.39 5.28 -12.45
CA PHE A 28 4.57 5.26 -11.00
C PHE A 28 4.82 6.64 -10.38
N ARG A 29 4.89 7.69 -11.20
CA ARG A 29 5.03 9.08 -10.74
C ARG A 29 4.06 9.45 -9.60
N PRO A 30 2.76 9.12 -9.64
CA PRO A 30 1.85 9.43 -8.54
C PRO A 30 2.29 8.80 -7.22
N LEU A 31 2.86 7.57 -7.23
CA LEU A 31 3.37 6.93 -6.02
C LEU A 31 4.55 7.69 -5.42
N HIS A 32 5.45 8.22 -6.24
CA HIS A 32 6.56 9.07 -5.78
C HIS A 32 6.06 10.37 -5.16
N GLU A 33 5.07 11.03 -5.79
CA GLU A 33 4.53 12.30 -5.33
C GLU A 33 3.73 12.18 -4.03
N ILE A 34 3.02 11.06 -3.81
CA ILE A 34 2.23 10.83 -2.59
C ILE A 34 3.04 10.20 -1.45
N ASN A 35 4.16 9.56 -1.75
CA ASN A 35 4.95 8.82 -0.76
C ASN A 35 5.41 9.68 0.45
N PRO A 36 5.90 10.92 0.29
CA PRO A 36 6.25 11.77 1.43
C PRO A 36 5.06 12.03 2.39
N LEU A 37 3.86 12.19 1.84
CA LEU A 37 2.64 12.41 2.62
C LEU A 37 2.24 11.17 3.41
N ARG A 38 2.31 9.98 2.78
CA ARG A 38 2.07 8.69 3.43
C ARG A 38 3.06 8.45 4.56
N LEU A 39 4.35 8.56 4.25
CA LEU A 39 5.45 8.34 5.20
C LEU A 39 5.31 9.23 6.44
N GLU A 40 5.07 10.52 6.25
CA GLU A 40 4.94 11.46 7.36
C GLU A 40 3.71 11.16 8.21
N TRP A 41 2.57 10.84 7.59
CA TRP A 41 1.35 10.49 8.31
C TRP A 41 1.48 9.18 9.12
N ILE A 42 2.22 8.18 8.59
CA ILE A 42 2.57 6.95 9.29
C ILE A 42 3.49 7.27 10.46
N ASN A 43 4.59 7.99 10.21
CA ASN A 43 5.61 8.30 11.22
C ASN A 43 5.09 9.15 12.39
N GLN A 44 4.13 10.06 12.13
CA GLN A 44 3.46 10.83 13.18
C GLN A 44 2.64 9.98 14.15
N ARG A 45 2.06 8.86 13.68
CA ARG A 45 1.22 7.96 14.50
C ARG A 45 2.01 6.82 15.13
N ALA A 46 2.98 6.32 14.39
CA ALA A 46 3.84 5.23 14.79
C ALA A 46 5.30 5.61 14.44
N PRO A 47 6.01 6.32 15.33
CA PRO A 47 7.41 6.69 15.10
C PRO A 47 8.23 5.47 14.68
N LEU A 48 8.85 5.55 13.48
CA LEU A 48 9.43 4.40 12.79
C LEU A 48 10.83 4.03 13.26
N ALA A 49 11.58 4.96 13.84
CA ALA A 49 12.96 4.72 14.27
C ALA A 49 13.07 3.55 15.26
N GLY A 50 13.87 2.55 14.93
CA GLY A 50 14.08 1.34 15.73
C GLY A 50 12.88 0.36 15.73
N LYS A 51 11.88 0.56 14.88
CA LYS A 51 10.71 -0.33 14.77
C LYS A 51 10.91 -1.39 13.71
N LYS A 52 10.39 -2.60 13.97
CA LYS A 52 10.28 -3.66 12.98
C LYS A 52 9.02 -3.45 12.14
N VAL A 53 9.18 -3.23 10.86
CA VAL A 53 8.10 -2.83 9.94
C VAL A 53 7.98 -3.85 8.81
N ILE A 54 6.76 -4.14 8.36
CA ILE A 54 6.52 -4.90 7.13
C ILE A 54 5.63 -4.10 6.19
N ASP A 55 6.02 -4.06 4.91
CA ASP A 55 5.28 -3.46 3.81
C ASP A 55 4.71 -4.56 2.91
N ILE A 56 3.40 -4.73 2.92
CA ILE A 56 2.66 -5.76 2.19
C ILE A 56 2.26 -5.22 0.82
N GLY A 57 2.67 -5.92 -0.25
CA GLY A 57 2.52 -5.42 -1.61
C GLY A 57 3.47 -4.24 -1.87
N CYS A 58 4.73 -4.38 -1.45
CA CYS A 58 5.71 -3.29 -1.48
C CYS A 58 6.12 -2.86 -2.91
N GLY A 59 5.79 -3.64 -3.94
CA GLY A 59 6.16 -3.37 -5.32
C GLY A 59 7.67 -3.14 -5.49
N GLY A 60 8.04 -2.04 -6.13
CA GLY A 60 9.45 -1.62 -6.30
C GLY A 60 10.08 -0.93 -5.09
N GLY A 61 9.44 -0.95 -3.91
CA GLY A 61 10.08 -0.58 -2.64
C GLY A 61 10.04 0.90 -2.24
N ILE A 62 9.28 1.76 -2.94
CA ILE A 62 9.27 3.23 -2.68
C ILE A 62 8.98 3.56 -1.21
N LEU A 63 7.92 2.98 -0.63
CA LEU A 63 7.56 3.24 0.77
C LEU A 63 8.50 2.48 1.72
N ALA A 64 8.83 1.22 1.42
CA ALA A 64 9.72 0.39 2.22
C ALA A 64 11.08 1.07 2.45
N GLU A 65 11.74 1.55 1.39
CA GLU A 65 13.01 2.29 1.51
C GLU A 65 12.84 3.60 2.29
N SER A 66 11.74 4.31 2.09
CA SER A 66 11.48 5.56 2.79
C SER A 66 11.30 5.34 4.30
N MET A 67 10.67 4.22 4.71
CA MET A 67 10.56 3.83 6.12
C MET A 67 11.92 3.41 6.69
N ALA A 68 12.75 2.68 5.92
CA ALA A 68 14.10 2.33 6.34
C ALA A 68 15.00 3.57 6.50
N LYS A 69 14.88 4.58 5.62
CA LYS A 69 15.55 5.89 5.77
C LYS A 69 15.12 6.65 7.04
N LYS A 70 13.94 6.34 7.61
CA LYS A 70 13.51 6.84 8.92
C LYS A 70 14.03 6.00 10.10
N GLY A 71 14.89 5.02 9.84
CA GLY A 71 15.53 4.17 10.85
C GLY A 71 14.73 2.94 11.27
N ALA A 72 13.75 2.51 10.48
CA ALA A 72 13.04 1.26 10.69
C ALA A 72 13.84 0.05 10.17
N ASP A 73 13.67 -1.11 10.81
CA ASP A 73 14.03 -2.44 10.28
C ASP A 73 12.88 -2.94 9.41
N VAL A 74 13.04 -2.86 8.08
CA VAL A 74 11.95 -3.04 7.13
C VAL A 74 12.05 -4.35 6.37
N THR A 75 10.93 -5.08 6.32
CA THR A 75 10.66 -6.17 5.39
C THR A 75 9.66 -5.72 4.36
N GLY A 76 9.96 -5.88 3.07
CA GLY A 76 9.01 -5.69 1.96
C GLY A 76 8.62 -7.04 1.36
N ILE A 77 7.33 -7.28 1.17
CA ILE A 77 6.86 -8.49 0.49
C ILE A 77 5.98 -8.15 -0.70
N ASP A 78 6.15 -8.92 -1.77
CA ASP A 78 5.36 -8.84 -2.99
C ASP A 78 5.36 -10.20 -3.70
N LEU A 79 4.43 -10.41 -4.63
CA LEU A 79 4.40 -11.61 -5.47
C LEU A 79 5.07 -11.40 -6.84
N SER A 80 5.29 -10.16 -7.26
CA SER A 80 6.04 -9.82 -8.47
C SER A 80 7.55 -9.91 -8.23
N GLU A 81 8.16 -10.99 -8.68
CA GLU A 81 9.62 -11.17 -8.58
C GLU A 81 10.39 -10.05 -9.30
N LYS A 82 9.86 -9.53 -10.40
CA LYS A 82 10.50 -8.43 -11.14
C LYS A 82 10.47 -7.13 -10.36
N ALA A 83 9.35 -6.81 -9.69
CA ALA A 83 9.26 -5.64 -8.84
C ALA A 83 10.24 -5.72 -7.65
N LEU A 84 10.31 -6.89 -7.00
CA LEU A 84 11.25 -7.12 -5.90
C LEU A 84 12.71 -7.00 -6.33
N LYS A 85 13.08 -7.50 -7.53
CA LYS A 85 14.43 -7.32 -8.07
C LYS A 85 14.77 -5.85 -8.29
N VAL A 86 13.83 -5.05 -8.76
CA VAL A 86 14.01 -3.60 -8.92
C VAL A 86 14.15 -2.93 -7.55
N ALA A 87 13.31 -3.31 -6.58
CA ALA A 87 13.40 -2.82 -5.21
C ALA A 87 14.77 -3.12 -4.57
N ASP A 88 15.24 -4.36 -4.71
CA ASP A 88 16.53 -4.80 -4.16
C ASP A 88 17.70 -4.02 -4.79
N LEU A 89 17.72 -3.88 -6.11
CA LEU A 89 18.75 -3.11 -6.83
C LEU A 89 18.76 -1.63 -6.40
N HIS A 90 17.59 -0.99 -6.32
CA HIS A 90 17.52 0.41 -5.92
C HIS A 90 17.91 0.62 -4.45
N SER A 91 17.57 -0.32 -3.56
CA SER A 91 18.00 -0.25 -2.16
C SER A 91 19.53 -0.32 -2.01
N LEU A 92 20.21 -1.13 -2.84
CA LEU A 92 21.66 -1.16 -2.91
C LEU A 92 22.24 0.17 -3.41
N GLU A 93 21.67 0.75 -4.47
CA GLU A 93 22.10 2.05 -5.01
C GLU A 93 21.90 3.19 -4.00
N SER A 94 20.80 3.18 -3.27
CA SER A 94 20.46 4.20 -2.27
C SER A 94 21.17 3.99 -0.91
N GLY A 95 21.89 2.88 -0.74
CA GLY A 95 22.59 2.53 0.50
C GLY A 95 21.65 2.22 1.67
N VAL A 96 20.42 1.77 1.39
CA VAL A 96 19.40 1.45 2.38
C VAL A 96 19.23 -0.07 2.46
N GLN A 97 19.08 -0.60 3.66
CA GLN A 97 18.83 -2.04 3.85
C GLN A 97 17.33 -2.30 4.06
N VAL A 98 16.78 -3.12 3.18
CA VAL A 98 15.40 -3.65 3.27
C VAL A 98 15.45 -5.14 2.95
N ARG A 99 14.76 -5.96 3.73
CA ARG A 99 14.63 -7.39 3.47
C ARG A 99 13.47 -7.63 2.50
N TYR A 100 13.73 -7.85 1.23
CA TYR A 100 12.70 -8.16 0.24
C TYR A 100 12.45 -9.68 0.12
N GLN A 101 11.17 -10.09 0.05
CA GLN A 101 10.77 -11.50 -0.05
C GLN A 101 9.57 -11.69 -0.99
N LYS A 102 9.67 -12.70 -1.86
CA LYS A 102 8.54 -13.15 -2.69
C LYS A 102 7.69 -14.13 -1.90
N ILE A 103 6.66 -13.62 -1.23
CA ILE A 103 5.76 -14.41 -0.39
C ILE A 103 4.39 -13.73 -0.31
N ALA A 104 3.32 -14.52 -0.20
CA ALA A 104 1.98 -13.98 0.03
C ALA A 104 1.82 -13.47 1.47
N ALA A 105 0.92 -12.51 1.68
CA ALA A 105 0.67 -11.93 3.00
C ALA A 105 0.21 -13.01 4.01
N GLU A 106 -0.62 -13.93 3.57
CA GLU A 106 -1.16 -15.03 4.39
C GLU A 106 -0.06 -16.01 4.81
N ASP A 107 0.84 -16.37 3.90
CA ASP A 107 1.97 -17.27 4.20
C ASP A 107 2.98 -16.58 5.13
N MET A 108 3.23 -15.29 4.92
CA MET A 108 4.06 -14.50 5.83
C MET A 108 3.44 -14.39 7.22
N ALA A 109 2.12 -14.22 7.30
CA ALA A 109 1.41 -14.21 8.58
C ALA A 109 1.48 -15.55 9.32
N ALA A 110 1.51 -16.68 8.59
CA ALA A 110 1.73 -17.99 9.19
C ALA A 110 3.16 -18.18 9.71
N ALA A 111 4.16 -17.58 9.03
CA ALA A 111 5.57 -17.71 9.39
C ALA A 111 6.01 -16.74 10.49
N GLU A 112 5.55 -15.49 10.48
CA GLU A 112 6.06 -14.41 11.34
C GLU A 112 4.93 -13.69 12.13
N ALA A 113 3.93 -14.40 12.63
CA ALA A 113 2.83 -13.83 13.40
C ALA A 113 3.32 -13.02 14.62
N GLY A 114 2.76 -11.82 14.82
CA GLY A 114 3.07 -10.94 15.96
C GLY A 114 4.50 -10.44 16.04
N GLN A 115 5.20 -10.36 14.91
CA GLN A 115 6.62 -9.96 14.87
C GLN A 115 6.81 -8.46 14.62
N TYR A 116 5.82 -7.75 14.06
CA TYR A 116 5.99 -6.41 13.55
C TYR A 116 5.34 -5.35 14.43
N ASP A 117 6.03 -4.23 14.66
CA ASP A 117 5.50 -3.07 15.37
C ASP A 117 4.54 -2.28 14.49
N VAL A 118 4.83 -2.25 13.18
CA VAL A 118 4.04 -1.54 12.15
C VAL A 118 3.88 -2.43 10.92
N VAL A 119 2.67 -2.46 10.38
CA VAL A 119 2.32 -3.10 9.09
C VAL A 119 1.76 -2.04 8.16
N THR A 120 2.25 -1.98 6.94
CA THR A 120 1.69 -1.15 5.86
C THR A 120 1.17 -2.05 4.74
N CYS A 121 0.02 -1.69 4.15
CA CYS A 121 -0.57 -2.33 2.97
C CYS A 121 -1.24 -1.23 2.16
N MET A 122 -0.48 -0.64 1.23
CA MET A 122 -0.88 0.59 0.54
C MET A 122 -1.14 0.31 -0.94
N GLU A 123 -2.32 0.73 -1.45
CA GLU A 123 -2.75 0.55 -2.86
C GLU A 123 -2.62 -0.92 -3.34
N MET A 124 -3.02 -1.87 -2.48
CA MET A 124 -2.88 -3.30 -2.78
C MET A 124 -4.21 -4.05 -2.68
N LEU A 125 -5.12 -3.61 -1.80
CA LEU A 125 -6.36 -4.32 -1.50
C LEU A 125 -7.31 -4.42 -2.71
N GLU A 126 -7.30 -3.45 -3.61
CA GLU A 126 -8.08 -3.44 -4.86
C GLU A 126 -7.54 -4.41 -5.94
N HIS A 127 -6.36 -4.97 -5.74
CA HIS A 127 -5.70 -5.87 -6.70
C HIS A 127 -5.79 -7.36 -6.33
N VAL A 128 -6.43 -7.68 -5.20
CA VAL A 128 -6.59 -9.07 -4.73
C VAL A 128 -8.03 -9.54 -4.79
N PRO A 129 -8.28 -10.85 -5.02
CA PRO A 129 -9.62 -11.41 -5.01
C PRO A 129 -10.34 -11.31 -3.65
N ASP A 130 -9.62 -11.48 -2.55
CA ASP A 130 -10.15 -11.42 -1.18
C ASP A 130 -9.37 -10.44 -0.30
N PRO A 131 -9.72 -9.16 -0.29
CA PRO A 131 -9.10 -8.15 0.58
C PRO A 131 -9.23 -8.47 2.08
N ALA A 132 -10.29 -9.17 2.51
CA ALA A 132 -10.49 -9.50 3.92
C ALA A 132 -9.43 -10.49 4.42
N SER A 133 -9.00 -11.42 3.59
CA SER A 133 -7.88 -12.34 3.89
C SER A 133 -6.58 -11.58 4.15
N VAL A 134 -6.25 -10.61 3.29
CA VAL A 134 -5.05 -9.77 3.46
C VAL A 134 -5.12 -8.93 4.72
N ILE A 135 -6.28 -8.32 5.01
CA ILE A 135 -6.49 -7.54 6.26
C ILE A 135 -6.28 -8.43 7.49
N LYS A 136 -6.77 -9.67 7.45
CA LYS A 136 -6.56 -10.67 8.50
C LYS A 136 -5.08 -11.04 8.66
N ALA A 137 -4.36 -11.20 7.55
CA ALA A 137 -2.91 -11.45 7.56
C ALA A 137 -2.16 -10.27 8.19
N CYS A 138 -2.49 -9.02 7.82
CA CYS A 138 -1.91 -7.82 8.44
C CYS A 138 -2.14 -7.78 9.96
N GLN A 139 -3.37 -8.13 10.42
CA GLN A 139 -3.68 -8.22 11.84
C GLN A 139 -2.87 -9.30 12.55
N SER A 140 -2.63 -10.44 11.90
CA SER A 140 -1.84 -11.53 12.47
C SER A 140 -0.36 -11.17 12.59
N LEU A 141 0.20 -10.43 11.63
CA LEU A 141 1.60 -9.99 11.58
C LEU A 141 1.94 -8.94 12.64
N VAL A 142 1.01 -8.01 12.90
CA VAL A 142 1.26 -6.93 13.84
C VAL A 142 1.23 -7.41 15.29
N LYS A 143 2.12 -6.89 16.14
CA LYS A 143 2.13 -7.14 17.60
C LYS A 143 0.87 -6.59 18.26
N PRO A 144 0.42 -7.17 19.39
CA PRO A 144 -0.53 -6.48 20.27
C PRO A 144 -0.04 -5.07 20.59
N GLY A 145 -0.94 -4.07 20.46
CA GLY A 145 -0.60 -2.65 20.61
C GLY A 145 0.11 -2.02 19.41
N GLY A 146 0.46 -2.77 18.36
CA GLY A 146 1.09 -2.27 17.14
C GLY A 146 0.09 -1.65 16.16
N TYR A 147 0.60 -1.03 15.11
CA TYR A 147 -0.17 -0.22 14.15
C TYR A 147 -0.24 -0.90 12.78
N VAL A 148 -1.39 -0.73 12.13
CA VAL A 148 -1.60 -1.16 10.73
C VAL A 148 -2.11 0.03 9.93
N PHE A 149 -1.56 0.21 8.72
CA PHE A 149 -1.98 1.27 7.80
C PHE A 149 -2.41 0.66 6.48
N PHE A 150 -3.57 1.10 5.99
CA PHE A 150 -4.11 0.72 4.70
C PHE A 150 -4.33 1.96 3.83
N SER A 151 -4.24 1.81 2.51
CA SER A 151 -4.79 2.78 1.56
C SER A 151 -5.42 2.05 0.38
N THR A 152 -6.44 2.67 -0.20
CA THR A 152 -7.14 2.19 -1.40
C THR A 152 -8.01 3.28 -2.01
N LEU A 153 -8.65 2.98 -3.13
CA LEU A 153 -9.59 3.85 -3.83
C LEU A 153 -11.03 3.63 -3.36
N ASN A 154 -11.76 4.73 -3.15
CA ASN A 154 -13.16 4.67 -2.74
C ASN A 154 -14.07 4.34 -3.92
N ARG A 155 -15.07 3.46 -3.73
CA ARG A 155 -16.06 3.09 -4.74
C ARG A 155 -17.25 4.08 -4.75
N ASN A 156 -17.14 5.15 -5.53
CA ASN A 156 -18.23 6.09 -5.79
C ASN A 156 -18.07 6.80 -7.15
N LEU A 157 -19.07 7.55 -7.58
CA LEU A 157 -19.06 8.24 -8.86
C LEU A 157 -17.91 9.25 -9.00
N LYS A 158 -17.56 9.94 -7.91
CA LYS A 158 -16.46 10.92 -7.92
C LYS A 158 -15.11 10.23 -8.15
N SER A 159 -14.84 9.11 -7.47
CA SER A 159 -13.61 8.34 -7.68
C SER A 159 -13.54 7.75 -9.09
N TYR A 160 -14.66 7.27 -9.63
CA TYR A 160 -14.73 6.81 -11.01
C TYR A 160 -14.34 7.93 -12.00
N LEU A 161 -14.90 9.12 -11.81
CA LEU A 161 -14.61 10.27 -12.68
C LEU A 161 -13.15 10.74 -12.55
N PHE A 162 -12.59 10.76 -11.35
CA PHE A 162 -11.24 11.29 -11.11
C PHE A 162 -10.14 10.23 -11.26
N ALA A 163 -10.31 9.03 -10.71
CA ALA A 163 -9.29 7.99 -10.76
C ALA A 163 -9.29 7.26 -12.10
N VAL A 164 -10.46 6.96 -12.70
CA VAL A 164 -10.54 6.24 -13.96
C VAL A 164 -10.54 7.24 -15.13
N ILE A 165 -11.55 8.11 -15.26
CA ILE A 165 -11.66 9.01 -16.41
C ILE A 165 -10.59 10.09 -16.37
N GLY A 166 -10.37 10.72 -15.21
CA GLY A 166 -9.41 11.81 -15.07
C GLY A 166 -7.96 11.35 -15.23
N ALA A 167 -7.55 10.36 -14.44
CA ALA A 167 -6.15 9.92 -14.42
C ALA A 167 -5.76 9.08 -15.66
N GLU A 168 -6.65 8.19 -16.13
CA GLU A 168 -6.33 7.28 -17.22
C GLU A 168 -6.61 7.86 -18.62
N TYR A 169 -7.67 8.67 -18.79
CA TYR A 169 -8.11 9.14 -20.11
C TYR A 169 -7.80 10.62 -20.38
N LEU A 170 -7.98 11.51 -19.40
CA LEU A 170 -7.79 12.95 -19.62
C LEU A 170 -6.36 13.41 -19.32
N LEU A 171 -5.80 13.02 -18.18
CA LEU A 171 -4.47 13.46 -17.74
C LEU A 171 -3.37 12.47 -18.15
N GLN A 172 -3.74 11.26 -18.57
CA GLN A 172 -2.82 10.19 -18.97
C GLN A 172 -1.71 9.93 -17.93
N LEU A 173 -2.05 10.11 -16.66
CA LEU A 173 -1.15 9.88 -15.53
C LEU A 173 -0.92 8.38 -15.29
N LEU A 174 -1.89 7.55 -15.73
CA LEU A 174 -1.89 6.10 -15.58
C LEU A 174 -2.31 5.43 -16.88
N PRO A 175 -1.83 4.20 -17.20
CA PRO A 175 -2.29 3.42 -18.34
C PRO A 175 -3.80 3.15 -18.25
N LYS A 176 -4.47 3.09 -19.41
CA LYS A 176 -5.89 2.71 -19.49
C LYS A 176 -6.11 1.31 -18.93
N GLY A 177 -7.16 1.13 -18.10
CA GLY A 177 -7.46 -0.14 -17.46
C GLY A 177 -6.58 -0.44 -16.24
N THR A 178 -5.92 0.57 -15.68
CA THR A 178 -5.17 0.41 -14.43
C THR A 178 -6.10 0.05 -13.27
N HIS A 179 -7.32 0.60 -13.26
CA HIS A 179 -8.26 0.39 -12.17
C HIS A 179 -9.56 -0.25 -12.67
N ASP A 180 -9.97 -1.32 -11.99
CA ASP A 180 -11.31 -1.89 -12.09
C ASP A 180 -12.19 -1.30 -10.98
N TYR A 181 -13.14 -0.44 -11.36
CA TYR A 181 -14.04 0.22 -10.42
C TYR A 181 -14.81 -0.76 -9.51
N ALA A 182 -15.10 -1.96 -9.99
CA ALA A 182 -15.80 -2.98 -9.20
C ALA A 182 -14.96 -3.47 -8.00
N LYS A 183 -13.64 -3.35 -8.07
CA LYS A 183 -12.69 -3.73 -7.02
C LYS A 183 -12.41 -2.60 -6.01
N PHE A 184 -12.93 -1.39 -6.22
CA PHE A 184 -12.76 -0.28 -5.28
C PHE A 184 -13.53 -0.57 -3.98
N ILE A 185 -13.00 -0.10 -2.86
CA ILE A 185 -13.51 -0.41 -1.52
C ILE A 185 -13.98 0.88 -0.84
N THR A 186 -15.22 0.92 -0.38
CA THR A 186 -15.69 2.09 0.36
C THR A 186 -15.07 2.18 1.76
N PRO A 187 -14.94 3.38 2.36
CA PRO A 187 -14.46 3.54 3.73
C PRO A 187 -15.28 2.72 4.75
N ALA A 188 -16.57 2.55 4.51
CA ALA A 188 -17.45 1.75 5.38
C ALA A 188 -17.13 0.25 5.29
N GLU A 189 -16.97 -0.30 4.07
CA GLU A 189 -16.60 -1.70 3.84
C GLU A 189 -15.21 -2.01 4.41
N LEU A 190 -14.23 -1.15 4.15
CA LEU A 190 -12.88 -1.33 4.70
C LEU A 190 -12.90 -1.28 6.23
N SER A 191 -13.60 -0.31 6.83
CA SER A 191 -13.73 -0.21 8.29
C SER A 191 -14.41 -1.44 8.90
N GLN A 192 -15.40 -2.02 8.22
CA GLN A 192 -16.07 -3.23 8.67
C GLN A 192 -15.11 -4.42 8.62
N SER A 193 -14.36 -4.59 7.52
CA SER A 193 -13.38 -5.68 7.36
C SER A 193 -12.24 -5.57 8.40
N ILE A 194 -11.78 -4.35 8.68
CA ILE A 194 -10.77 -4.05 9.71
C ILE A 194 -11.28 -4.49 11.09
N ARG A 195 -12.51 -4.10 11.47
CA ARG A 195 -13.12 -4.50 12.76
C ARG A 195 -13.34 -6.01 12.84
N ASN A 196 -13.81 -6.63 11.76
CA ASN A 196 -13.99 -8.09 11.70
C ASN A 196 -12.66 -8.85 11.87
N ALA A 197 -11.56 -8.27 11.45
CA ALA A 197 -10.22 -8.82 11.69
C ALA A 197 -9.72 -8.59 13.13
N GLY A 198 -10.42 -7.83 13.97
CA GLY A 198 -10.03 -7.54 15.35
C GLY A 198 -9.07 -6.35 15.48
N LEU A 199 -9.06 -5.45 14.50
CA LEU A 199 -8.32 -4.18 14.55
C LEU A 199 -9.26 -3.03 14.91
N GLU A 200 -8.73 -2.05 15.64
CA GLU A 200 -9.40 -0.78 15.96
C GLU A 200 -9.04 0.28 14.93
N VAL A 201 -10.04 0.97 14.35
CA VAL A 201 -9.83 2.10 13.45
C VAL A 201 -9.56 3.35 14.27
N LEU A 202 -8.40 3.96 14.10
CA LEU A 202 -7.99 5.18 14.82
C LEU A 202 -8.32 6.46 14.05
N GLY A 203 -8.41 6.39 12.73
CA GLY A 203 -8.74 7.53 11.89
C GLY A 203 -8.44 7.31 10.42
N MET A 204 -8.95 8.23 9.61
CA MET A 204 -8.80 8.22 8.15
C MET A 204 -8.30 9.57 7.64
N LYS A 205 -7.64 9.57 6.50
CA LYS A 205 -7.28 10.75 5.71
C LYS A 205 -7.55 10.48 4.25
N GLY A 206 -8.12 11.47 3.59
CA GLY A 206 -8.19 11.50 2.14
C GLY A 206 -6.92 12.04 1.53
N LEU A 207 -6.63 11.62 0.33
CA LEU A 207 -5.52 12.08 -0.49
C LEU A 207 -6.09 12.70 -1.75
N SER A 208 -5.89 14.00 -1.91
CA SER A 208 -6.44 14.78 -3.02
C SER A 208 -5.34 15.37 -3.89
N TYR A 209 -5.58 15.36 -5.20
CA TYR A 209 -4.73 16.00 -6.20
C TYR A 209 -5.39 17.28 -6.71
N ASN A 210 -4.63 18.39 -6.73
CA ASN A 210 -5.06 19.63 -7.34
C ASN A 210 -4.46 19.74 -8.75
N PRO A 211 -5.25 19.65 -9.83
CA PRO A 211 -4.73 19.63 -11.20
C PRO A 211 -4.14 20.98 -11.64
N LEU A 212 -4.52 22.09 -11.00
CA LEU A 212 -3.98 23.42 -11.33
C LEU A 212 -2.56 23.61 -10.76
N THR A 213 -2.36 23.22 -9.50
CA THR A 213 -1.05 23.33 -8.83
C THR A 213 -0.19 22.08 -8.99
N LYS A 214 -0.76 20.97 -9.47
CA LYS A 214 -0.13 19.63 -9.56
C LYS A 214 0.41 19.13 -8.23
N ILE A 215 -0.27 19.45 -7.12
CA ILE A 215 0.15 19.10 -5.77
C ILE A 215 -0.86 18.12 -5.16
N TYR A 216 -0.34 17.06 -4.55
CA TYR A 216 -1.09 16.19 -3.65
C TYR A 216 -1.12 16.75 -2.24
N SER A 217 -2.21 16.50 -1.51
CA SER A 217 -2.38 16.92 -0.13
C SER A 217 -3.22 15.93 0.67
N LEU A 218 -2.94 15.82 1.98
CA LEU A 218 -3.78 15.09 2.91
C LEU A 218 -4.86 16.00 3.49
N ASN A 219 -6.09 15.49 3.53
CA ASN A 219 -7.26 16.19 4.08
C ASN A 219 -8.26 15.19 4.71
N ASN A 220 -9.49 15.62 4.97
CA ASN A 220 -10.53 14.78 5.54
C ASN A 220 -11.53 14.25 4.47
N ASP A 221 -11.35 14.60 3.19
CA ASP A 221 -12.20 14.13 2.08
C ASP A 221 -11.73 12.75 1.60
N THR A 222 -12.35 11.69 2.07
CA THR A 222 -12.08 10.29 1.69
C THR A 222 -12.80 9.85 0.42
N SER A 223 -13.30 10.79 -0.38
CA SER A 223 -14.18 10.47 -1.52
C SER A 223 -13.46 9.88 -2.74
N VAL A 224 -12.14 9.99 -2.88
CA VAL A 224 -11.40 9.42 -4.03
C VAL A 224 -10.39 8.38 -3.55
N ASN A 225 -9.26 8.82 -3.04
CA ASN A 225 -8.24 7.96 -2.44
C ASN A 225 -8.19 8.24 -0.94
N TYR A 226 -8.01 7.22 -0.12
CA TYR A 226 -7.97 7.40 1.32
C TYR A 226 -7.05 6.40 2.01
N MET A 227 -6.56 6.81 3.17
CA MET A 227 -5.74 6.03 4.08
C MET A 227 -6.45 5.82 5.40
N VAL A 228 -6.24 4.65 6.01
CA VAL A 228 -6.78 4.27 7.32
C VAL A 228 -5.64 3.88 8.24
N ALA A 229 -5.62 4.45 9.45
CA ALA A 229 -4.74 4.03 10.53
C ALA A 229 -5.53 3.15 11.51
N CYS A 230 -4.95 2.01 11.85
CA CYS A 230 -5.53 1.03 12.74
C CYS A 230 -4.55 0.63 13.83
N LYS A 231 -5.05 0.05 14.90
CA LYS A 231 -4.26 -0.51 15.99
C LYS A 231 -4.77 -1.91 16.34
N ARG A 232 -3.86 -2.84 16.61
CA ARG A 232 -4.23 -4.11 17.24
C ARG A 232 -4.38 -3.86 18.75
N PRO A 233 -5.52 -4.18 19.35
CA PRO A 233 -5.68 -4.14 20.80
C PRO A 233 -4.63 -4.99 21.53
N VAL A 234 -4.37 -4.66 22.80
CA VAL A 234 -3.44 -5.39 23.68
C VAL A 234 -4.11 -6.64 24.21
#